data_ee8f013bb27e23ef833a26fa3479132d
#
_entry.id   ee8f013bb27e23ef833a26fa3479132d
#
_cell.length_a   1.000
_cell.length_b   1.000
_cell.length_c   1.000
_cell.angle_alpha   90.00
_cell.angle_beta   90.00
_cell.angle_gamma   90.00
#
_symmetry.space_group_name_H-M   'P 1'
#
loop_
_entity.id
_entity.type
_entity.pdbx_description
1 polymer ?
#
loop_
_entity_poly.entity_id
_entity_poly.type
_entity_poly.pdbx_seq_one_letter_code
_entity_poly.pdbx_strand_id
1 'polypeptide(L)'
;DDGAWEDSDLGTPQGGVISPLLANIYLHPLDLWWETKMQGTTLVRYADDMVVLCPKGSAERYMVELRKFLGRLKLLVNEEKTKLVSAWTGFDFLGVTFRKQRIPSRPHAAMCYVWPSRRSMQRIRDKVRTVVADGLQSSLSEKIVRLNRVIRGWGVYFRSLNSALAFQKIDYYVWQKLTWWMRLKHAPRPWFTKGDPATLYRRAGLVTLRGAVRYAR
;
A
#
# COMPACT_ATOMS: atom_id res chain seq x y z
N ASP A 1 -5.90 -15.48 -28.61
CA ASP A 1 -5.55 -14.22 -29.32
C ASP A 1 -5.60 -14.49 -30.81
N ASP A 2 -6.68 -14.08 -31.44
CA ASP A 2 -6.96 -14.27 -32.86
C ASP A 2 -6.38 -13.14 -33.76
N GLY A 3 -5.61 -12.20 -33.16
CA GLY A 3 -4.92 -11.14 -33.85
C GLY A 3 -5.82 -10.10 -34.53
N ALA A 4 -7.10 -10.08 -34.20
CA ALA A 4 -8.03 -9.10 -34.73
C ALA A 4 -7.74 -7.69 -34.21
N TRP A 5 -7.62 -6.73 -35.12
CA TRP A 5 -7.51 -5.32 -34.77
C TRP A 5 -8.90 -4.78 -34.50
N GLU A 6 -9.16 -4.33 -33.29
CA GLU A 6 -10.35 -3.55 -32.95
C GLU A 6 -9.98 -2.06 -32.94
N ASP A 7 -10.65 -1.28 -33.77
CA ASP A 7 -10.58 0.18 -33.71
C ASP A 7 -11.26 0.66 -32.42
N SER A 8 -10.47 1.23 -31.50
CA SER A 8 -10.98 1.80 -30.25
C SER A 8 -11.10 3.32 -30.41
N ASP A 9 -12.31 3.83 -30.46
CA ASP A 9 -12.60 5.26 -30.50
C ASP A 9 -12.33 5.99 -29.17
N LEU A 10 -12.05 5.28 -28.09
CA LEU A 10 -11.91 5.82 -26.75
C LEU A 10 -10.73 5.19 -25.99
N GLY A 11 -9.66 5.98 -25.87
CA GLY A 11 -8.55 5.70 -24.97
C GLY A 11 -7.59 4.60 -25.44
N THR A 12 -6.72 4.13 -24.53
CA THR A 12 -5.78 3.03 -24.78
C THR A 12 -6.24 1.79 -24.00
N PRO A 13 -5.94 0.56 -24.50
CA PRO A 13 -6.28 -0.67 -23.80
C PRO A 13 -5.76 -0.65 -22.36
N GLN A 14 -6.58 -1.10 -21.41
CA GLN A 14 -6.19 -1.18 -20.01
C GLN A 14 -5.03 -2.20 -19.85
N GLY A 15 -3.92 -1.74 -19.26
CA GLY A 15 -2.71 -2.56 -19.07
C GLY A 15 -1.65 -2.40 -20.16
N GLY A 16 -1.85 -1.51 -21.14
CA GLY A 16 -0.82 -1.18 -22.14
C GLY A 16 0.44 -0.58 -21.49
N VAL A 17 1.61 -0.97 -21.99
CA VAL A 17 2.92 -0.53 -21.43
C VAL A 17 3.07 0.99 -21.47
N ILE A 18 2.54 1.65 -22.49
CA ILE A 18 2.62 3.11 -22.69
C ILE A 18 1.51 3.88 -21.94
N SER A 19 0.45 3.22 -21.49
CA SER A 19 -0.72 3.87 -20.87
C SER A 19 -0.37 4.76 -19.68
N PRO A 20 0.56 4.40 -18.75
CA PRO A 20 0.94 5.28 -17.65
C PRO A 20 1.63 6.57 -18.12
N LEU A 21 2.44 6.50 -19.18
CA LEU A 21 3.11 7.67 -19.76
C LEU A 21 2.07 8.61 -20.40
N LEU A 22 1.17 8.06 -21.22
CA LEU A 22 0.11 8.84 -21.86
C LEU A 22 -0.81 9.50 -20.82
N ALA A 23 -1.19 8.79 -19.77
CA ALA A 23 -1.97 9.34 -18.66
C ALA A 23 -1.24 10.50 -17.97
N ASN A 24 0.08 10.39 -17.77
CA ASN A 24 0.86 11.47 -17.18
C ASN A 24 0.96 12.69 -18.11
N ILE A 25 1.17 12.50 -19.41
CA ILE A 25 1.19 13.59 -20.39
C ILE A 25 -0.18 14.27 -20.44
N TYR A 26 -1.26 13.50 -20.49
CA TYR A 26 -2.62 14.01 -20.59
C TYR A 26 -3.06 14.81 -19.35
N LEU A 27 -2.63 14.40 -18.15
CA LEU A 27 -2.94 15.06 -16.88
C LEU A 27 -1.93 16.14 -16.47
N HIS A 28 -0.81 16.26 -17.17
CA HIS A 28 0.20 17.30 -16.87
C HIS A 28 -0.33 18.73 -16.85
N PRO A 29 -1.24 19.14 -17.77
CA PRO A 29 -1.86 20.46 -17.70
C PRO A 29 -2.63 20.72 -16.38
N LEU A 30 -3.22 19.68 -15.77
CA LEU A 30 -3.85 19.80 -14.46
C LEU A 30 -2.81 20.09 -13.37
N ASP A 31 -1.67 19.39 -13.40
CA ASP A 31 -0.60 19.59 -12.42
C ASP A 31 -0.09 21.04 -12.47
N LEU A 32 0.24 21.55 -13.67
CA LEU A 32 0.72 22.93 -13.87
C LEU A 32 -0.32 23.97 -13.47
N TRP A 33 -1.59 23.75 -13.85
CA TRP A 33 -2.67 24.67 -13.50
C TRP A 33 -2.88 24.70 -11.99
N TRP A 34 -2.85 23.52 -11.33
CA TRP A 34 -3.02 23.44 -9.88
C TRP A 34 -1.90 24.16 -9.15
N GLU A 35 -0.65 23.93 -9.53
CA GLU A 35 0.52 24.57 -8.93
C GLU A 35 0.51 26.10 -9.08
N THR A 36 0.05 26.60 -10.22
CA THR A 36 0.06 28.04 -10.51
C THR A 36 -1.16 28.78 -9.97
N LYS A 37 -2.34 28.16 -9.94
CA LYS A 37 -3.62 28.83 -9.64
C LYS A 37 -4.22 28.46 -8.28
N MET A 38 -3.88 27.32 -7.71
CA MET A 38 -4.48 26.81 -6.47
C MET A 38 -3.55 27.00 -5.26
N GLN A 39 -3.17 28.27 -5.02
CA GLN A 39 -2.28 28.62 -3.90
C GLN A 39 -2.85 28.18 -2.55
N GLY A 40 -1.98 27.76 -1.62
CA GLY A 40 -2.35 27.29 -0.29
C GLY A 40 -2.89 25.86 -0.26
N THR A 41 -2.82 25.15 -1.40
CA THR A 41 -3.19 23.72 -1.51
C THR A 41 -2.09 22.93 -2.20
N THR A 42 -2.11 21.62 -2.03
CA THR A 42 -1.17 20.72 -2.71
C THR A 42 -1.95 19.60 -3.37
N LEU A 43 -1.76 19.45 -4.68
CA LEU A 43 -2.21 18.27 -5.43
C LEU A 43 -1.07 17.25 -5.44
N VAL A 44 -1.36 16.03 -4.97
CA VAL A 44 -0.46 14.87 -5.09
C VAL A 44 -1.13 13.87 -6.01
N ARG A 45 -0.49 13.57 -7.13
CA ARG A 45 -1.03 12.66 -8.15
C ARG A 45 -0.07 11.49 -8.40
N TYR A 46 -0.65 10.32 -8.58
CA TYR A 46 0.03 9.12 -9.04
C TYR A 46 -0.86 8.44 -10.08
N ALA A 47 -0.53 8.57 -11.34
CA ALA A 47 -1.38 8.23 -12.48
C ALA A 47 -2.75 8.93 -12.39
N ASP A 48 -3.82 8.17 -12.23
CA ASP A 48 -5.20 8.63 -12.06
C ASP A 48 -5.62 8.82 -10.59
N ASP A 49 -4.85 8.25 -9.65
CA ASP A 49 -5.10 8.46 -8.21
C ASP A 49 -4.60 9.84 -7.77
N MET A 50 -5.46 10.62 -7.10
CA MET A 50 -5.16 11.99 -6.67
C MET A 50 -5.56 12.25 -5.23
N VAL A 51 -4.77 13.08 -4.54
CA VAL A 51 -5.11 13.65 -3.23
C VAL A 51 -4.88 15.16 -3.27
N VAL A 52 -5.88 15.92 -2.87
CA VAL A 52 -5.78 17.38 -2.68
C VAL A 52 -5.72 17.67 -1.20
N LEU A 53 -4.62 18.24 -0.75
CA LEU A 53 -4.45 18.76 0.60
C LEU A 53 -4.84 20.22 0.62
N CYS A 54 -5.84 20.59 1.42
CA CYS A 54 -6.39 21.92 1.49
C CYS A 54 -6.71 22.35 2.93
N PRO A 55 -6.84 23.66 3.20
CA PRO A 55 -7.27 24.18 4.48
C PRO A 55 -8.65 23.66 4.89
N LYS A 56 -8.89 23.58 6.21
CA LYS A 56 -10.18 23.16 6.75
C LYS A 56 -11.31 24.07 6.23
N GLY A 57 -12.40 23.46 5.77
CA GLY A 57 -13.59 24.16 5.28
C GLY A 57 -13.54 24.59 3.82
N SER A 58 -12.43 24.34 3.10
CA SER A 58 -12.30 24.74 1.69
C SER A 58 -12.37 23.57 0.69
N ALA A 59 -12.49 22.33 1.17
CA ALA A 59 -12.41 21.14 0.33
C ALA A 59 -13.47 21.10 -0.78
N GLU A 60 -14.70 21.50 -0.50
CA GLU A 60 -15.79 21.56 -1.49
C GLU A 60 -15.47 22.51 -2.64
N ARG A 61 -14.93 23.71 -2.32
CA ARG A 61 -14.50 24.69 -3.32
C ARG A 61 -13.47 24.07 -4.27
N TYR A 62 -12.43 23.44 -3.73
CA TYR A 62 -11.38 22.84 -4.56
C TYR A 62 -11.87 21.61 -5.33
N MET A 63 -12.84 20.89 -4.81
CA MET A 63 -13.51 19.82 -5.54
C MET A 63 -14.25 20.35 -6.78
N VAL A 64 -14.96 21.48 -6.65
CA VAL A 64 -15.63 22.13 -7.78
C VAL A 64 -14.62 22.55 -8.86
N GLU A 65 -13.51 23.15 -8.45
CA GLU A 65 -12.48 23.59 -9.40
C GLU A 65 -11.79 22.39 -10.08
N LEU A 66 -11.53 21.31 -9.36
CA LEU A 66 -11.00 20.06 -9.92
C LEU A 66 -11.94 19.48 -10.98
N ARG A 67 -13.25 19.39 -10.67
CA ARG A 67 -14.27 18.91 -11.62
C ARG A 67 -14.34 19.76 -12.87
N LYS A 68 -14.32 21.09 -12.74
CA LYS A 68 -14.31 22.01 -13.87
C LYS A 68 -13.10 21.80 -14.76
N PHE A 69 -11.93 21.63 -14.17
CA PHE A 69 -10.71 21.43 -14.96
C PHE A 69 -10.73 20.07 -15.67
N LEU A 70 -11.06 18.99 -14.97
CA LEU A 70 -11.17 17.66 -15.56
C LEU A 70 -12.23 17.61 -16.66
N GLY A 71 -13.33 18.31 -16.49
CA GLY A 71 -14.37 18.45 -17.53
C GLY A 71 -13.84 19.07 -18.84
N ARG A 72 -12.89 20.04 -18.78
CA ARG A 72 -12.21 20.58 -19.97
C ARG A 72 -11.36 19.51 -20.67
N LEU A 73 -10.82 18.56 -19.91
CA LEU A 73 -10.08 17.41 -20.43
C LEU A 73 -11.03 16.26 -20.82
N LYS A 74 -12.34 16.46 -20.83
CA LYS A 74 -13.35 15.41 -21.08
C LYS A 74 -13.24 14.21 -20.11
N LEU A 75 -12.74 14.45 -18.89
CA LEU A 75 -12.63 13.47 -17.82
C LEU A 75 -13.68 13.72 -16.75
N LEU A 76 -14.15 12.64 -16.14
CA LEU A 76 -15.11 12.66 -15.04
C LEU A 76 -14.48 12.15 -13.75
N VAL A 77 -14.84 12.78 -12.64
CA VAL A 77 -14.48 12.29 -11.30
C VAL A 77 -15.37 11.09 -10.95
N ASN A 78 -14.78 10.02 -10.48
CA ASN A 78 -15.53 8.88 -9.96
C ASN A 78 -16.09 9.24 -8.58
N GLU A 79 -17.39 9.55 -8.50
CA GLU A 79 -18.06 10.02 -7.28
C GLU A 79 -18.07 8.97 -6.16
N GLU A 80 -18.17 7.69 -6.49
CA GLU A 80 -18.18 6.61 -5.49
C GLU A 80 -16.82 6.47 -4.78
N LYS A 81 -15.73 6.72 -5.50
CA LYS A 81 -14.35 6.61 -4.98
C LYS A 81 -13.85 7.92 -4.38
N THR A 82 -14.40 9.06 -4.79
CA THR A 82 -13.94 10.39 -4.36
C THR A 82 -14.60 10.78 -3.05
N LYS A 83 -13.79 11.16 -2.07
CA LYS A 83 -14.27 11.49 -0.72
C LYS A 83 -13.62 12.76 -0.18
N LEU A 84 -14.44 13.61 0.43
CA LEU A 84 -13.95 14.71 1.24
C LEU A 84 -13.77 14.23 2.67
N VAL A 85 -12.54 14.21 3.15
CA VAL A 85 -12.22 13.67 4.46
C VAL A 85 -11.33 14.61 5.27
N SER A 86 -11.52 14.62 6.57
CA SER A 86 -10.61 15.32 7.47
C SER A 86 -9.32 14.52 7.69
N ALA A 87 -8.18 15.20 7.73
CA ALA A 87 -6.92 14.57 8.09
C ALA A 87 -6.93 13.93 9.49
N TRP A 88 -7.81 14.37 10.38
CA TRP A 88 -8.01 13.75 11.70
C TRP A 88 -8.73 12.40 11.63
N THR A 89 -9.68 12.26 10.72
CA THR A 89 -10.33 10.96 10.43
C THR A 89 -9.35 10.03 9.73
N GLY A 90 -8.51 10.59 8.84
CA GLY A 90 -7.53 9.87 8.04
C GLY A 90 -8.09 9.39 6.71
N PHE A 91 -7.18 9.06 5.81
CA PHE A 91 -7.49 8.53 4.48
C PHE A 91 -6.41 7.56 4.02
N ASP A 92 -6.76 6.71 3.07
CA ASP A 92 -5.84 5.78 2.43
C ASP A 92 -5.44 6.30 1.04
N PHE A 93 -4.13 6.30 0.76
CA PHE A 93 -3.59 6.63 -0.54
C PHE A 93 -2.40 5.72 -0.85
N LEU A 94 -2.35 5.13 -2.03
CA LEU A 94 -1.30 4.19 -2.49
C LEU A 94 -0.97 3.08 -1.48
N GLY A 95 -1.98 2.57 -0.80
CA GLY A 95 -1.81 1.49 0.18
C GLY A 95 -1.29 1.93 1.54
N VAL A 96 -1.19 3.24 1.77
CA VAL A 96 -0.77 3.87 3.03
C VAL A 96 -1.94 4.60 3.64
N THR A 97 -2.13 4.49 4.95
CA THR A 97 -3.06 5.30 5.73
C THR A 97 -2.34 6.53 6.27
N PHE A 98 -2.89 7.70 6.02
CA PHE A 98 -2.45 8.98 6.55
C PHE A 98 -3.45 9.46 7.59
N ARG A 99 -2.99 9.80 8.79
CA ARG A 99 -3.87 10.30 9.83
C ARG A 99 -3.17 11.29 10.74
N LYS A 100 -3.77 12.46 10.92
CA LYS A 100 -3.32 13.45 11.91
C LYS A 100 -3.71 13.01 13.31
N GLN A 101 -2.77 13.03 14.23
CA GLN A 101 -2.99 12.66 15.63
C GLN A 101 -2.24 13.62 16.54
N ARG A 102 -2.73 13.80 17.75
CA ARG A 102 -2.01 14.55 18.80
C ARG A 102 -0.76 13.76 19.21
N ILE A 103 0.32 14.47 19.47
CA ILE A 103 1.55 13.85 19.97
C ILE A 103 1.37 13.60 21.46
N PRO A 104 1.49 12.35 21.98
CA PRO A 104 1.24 12.02 23.39
C PRO A 104 2.07 12.87 24.36
N SER A 105 3.34 13.14 24.05
CA SER A 105 4.26 13.95 24.87
C SER A 105 4.06 15.46 24.69
N ARG A 106 3.26 15.92 23.73
CA ARG A 106 2.98 17.32 23.43
C ARG A 106 1.52 17.49 23.00
N PRO A 107 0.54 17.54 23.93
CA PRO A 107 -0.90 17.48 23.61
C PRO A 107 -1.40 18.61 22.69
N HIS A 108 -0.72 19.75 22.67
CA HIS A 108 -1.04 20.89 21.80
C HIS A 108 -0.46 20.75 20.39
N ALA A 109 0.49 19.83 20.16
CA ALA A 109 1.06 19.55 18.86
C ALA A 109 0.39 18.34 18.20
N ALA A 110 0.31 18.36 16.87
CA ALA A 110 -0.21 17.25 16.10
C ALA A 110 0.74 16.93 14.95
N MET A 111 0.84 15.65 14.65
CA MET A 111 1.66 15.13 13.55
C MET A 111 0.82 14.24 12.66
N CYS A 112 1.14 14.17 11.37
CA CYS A 112 0.57 13.18 10.48
C CYS A 112 1.37 11.87 10.61
N TYR A 113 0.73 10.84 11.13
CA TYR A 113 1.28 9.50 11.17
C TYR A 113 0.88 8.75 9.91
N VAL A 114 1.79 7.90 9.43
CA VAL A 114 1.65 7.15 8.19
C VAL A 114 2.00 5.69 8.43
N TRP A 115 1.14 4.77 8.02
CA TRP A 115 1.35 3.33 8.19
C TRP A 115 0.67 2.53 7.08
N PRO A 116 1.01 1.23 6.90
CA PRO A 116 0.36 0.39 5.91
C PRO A 116 -1.16 0.35 6.10
N SER A 117 -1.92 0.59 5.04
CA SER A 117 -3.39 0.59 5.10
C SER A 117 -3.93 -0.80 5.44
N ARG A 118 -5.18 -0.85 5.93
CA ARG A 118 -5.87 -2.09 6.22
C ARG A 118 -5.92 -3.02 4.99
N ARG A 119 -6.12 -2.44 3.80
CA ARG A 119 -6.11 -3.16 2.53
C ARG A 119 -4.72 -3.73 2.21
N SER A 120 -3.65 -2.98 2.43
CA SER A 120 -2.27 -3.48 2.29
C SER A 120 -1.94 -4.59 3.26
N MET A 121 -2.35 -4.45 4.52
CA MET A 121 -2.21 -5.50 5.53
C MET A 121 -2.97 -6.79 5.16
N GLN A 122 -4.14 -6.66 4.55
CA GLN A 122 -4.89 -7.82 4.08
C GLN A 122 -4.21 -8.47 2.88
N ARG A 123 -3.79 -7.69 1.88
CA ARG A 123 -3.09 -8.19 0.70
C ARG A 123 -1.83 -9.00 1.04
N ILE A 124 -1.01 -8.53 1.98
CA ILE A 124 0.19 -9.28 2.38
C ILE A 124 -0.19 -10.59 3.09
N ARG A 125 -1.21 -10.59 3.95
CA ARG A 125 -1.71 -11.82 4.58
C ARG A 125 -2.23 -12.83 3.56
N ASP A 126 -2.93 -12.37 2.53
CA ASP A 126 -3.44 -13.22 1.45
C ASP A 126 -2.29 -13.84 0.65
N LYS A 127 -1.28 -13.03 0.28
CA LYS A 127 -0.07 -13.54 -0.38
C LYS A 127 0.66 -14.58 0.47
N VAL A 128 0.82 -14.34 1.77
CA VAL A 128 1.41 -15.31 2.71
C VAL A 128 0.57 -16.59 2.75
N ARG A 129 -0.76 -16.47 2.82
CA ARG A 129 -1.67 -17.61 2.82
C ARG A 129 -1.54 -18.43 1.54
N THR A 130 -1.52 -17.80 0.38
CA THR A 130 -1.32 -18.47 -0.91
C THR A 130 -0.01 -19.24 -0.94
N VAL A 131 1.10 -18.62 -0.54
CA VAL A 131 2.41 -19.29 -0.53
C VAL A 131 2.42 -20.49 0.43
N VAL A 132 1.80 -20.37 1.61
CA VAL A 132 1.78 -21.45 2.59
C VAL A 132 0.83 -22.58 2.17
N ALA A 133 -0.32 -22.26 1.59
CA ALA A 133 -1.32 -23.24 1.15
C ALA A 133 -0.91 -24.01 -0.11
N ASP A 134 0.07 -23.51 -0.85
CA ASP A 134 0.56 -24.11 -2.11
C ASP A 134 1.26 -25.46 -1.85
N GLY A 135 0.44 -26.49 -1.69
CA GLY A 135 0.83 -27.90 -1.56
C GLY A 135 1.60 -28.30 -0.30
N LEU A 136 1.32 -29.50 0.19
CA LEU A 136 2.09 -30.13 1.26
C LEU A 136 3.40 -30.75 0.74
N GLN A 137 3.55 -30.88 -0.56
CA GLN A 137 4.72 -31.51 -1.19
C GLN A 137 5.98 -30.62 -1.17
N SER A 138 5.81 -29.30 -1.18
CA SER A 138 6.94 -28.35 -1.14
C SER A 138 7.79 -28.54 0.11
N SER A 139 9.11 -28.34 -0.01
CA SER A 139 10.03 -28.32 1.12
C SER A 139 9.86 -27.04 1.95
N LEU A 140 10.30 -27.10 3.22
CA LEU A 140 10.31 -25.91 4.08
C LEU A 140 11.20 -24.80 3.50
N SER A 141 12.36 -25.17 2.95
CA SER A 141 13.30 -24.22 2.33
C SER A 141 12.69 -23.49 1.13
N GLU A 142 11.99 -24.18 0.25
CA GLU A 142 11.29 -23.56 -0.90
C GLU A 142 10.23 -22.56 -0.43
N LYS A 143 9.41 -22.95 0.56
CA LYS A 143 8.41 -22.04 1.12
C LYS A 143 9.02 -20.79 1.74
N ILE A 144 10.14 -20.95 2.46
CA ILE A 144 10.85 -19.81 3.05
C ILE A 144 11.41 -18.89 1.99
N VAL A 145 12.01 -19.41 0.92
CA VAL A 145 12.49 -18.58 -0.20
C VAL A 145 11.35 -17.76 -0.82
N ARG A 146 10.20 -18.38 -1.07
CA ARG A 146 9.01 -17.69 -1.62
C ARG A 146 8.44 -16.67 -0.64
N LEU A 147 8.30 -17.01 0.63
CA LEU A 147 7.86 -16.09 1.69
C LEU A 147 8.80 -14.89 1.81
N ASN A 148 10.12 -15.14 1.81
CA ASN A 148 11.12 -14.07 1.91
C ASN A 148 10.99 -13.04 0.78
N ARG A 149 10.71 -13.45 -0.46
CA ARG A 149 10.48 -12.54 -1.59
C ARG A 149 9.27 -11.64 -1.32
N VAL A 150 8.16 -12.23 -0.87
CA VAL A 150 6.92 -11.51 -0.57
C VAL A 150 7.11 -10.53 0.59
N ILE A 151 7.72 -11.01 1.68
CA ILE A 151 7.91 -10.22 2.92
C ILE A 151 8.90 -9.08 2.68
N ARG A 152 10.04 -9.34 2.02
CA ARG A 152 11.04 -8.30 1.71
C ARG A 152 10.45 -7.21 0.83
N GLY A 153 9.77 -7.55 -0.27
CA GLY A 153 9.16 -6.57 -1.17
C GLY A 153 8.16 -5.66 -0.44
N TRP A 154 7.29 -6.25 0.37
CA TRP A 154 6.35 -5.48 1.19
C TRP A 154 7.07 -4.64 2.26
N GLY A 155 8.03 -5.22 2.94
CA GLY A 155 8.81 -4.55 3.99
C GLY A 155 9.60 -3.34 3.47
N VAL A 156 10.24 -3.46 2.29
CA VAL A 156 10.98 -2.36 1.67
C VAL A 156 10.06 -1.19 1.35
N TYR A 157 8.85 -1.46 0.82
CA TYR A 157 7.88 -0.42 0.50
C TYR A 157 7.44 0.39 1.73
N PHE A 158 7.24 -0.28 2.86
CA PHE A 158 6.70 0.36 4.06
C PHE A 158 7.74 0.71 5.14
N ARG A 159 9.02 0.44 4.94
CA ARG A 159 10.07 0.62 5.97
C ARG A 159 10.29 2.06 6.43
N SER A 160 9.99 3.05 5.59
CA SER A 160 10.13 4.48 5.90
C SER A 160 8.95 5.08 6.65
N LEU A 161 7.91 4.28 6.92
CA LEU A 161 6.68 4.72 7.59
C LEU A 161 6.65 4.30 9.07
N ASN A 162 5.60 4.71 9.79
CA ASN A 162 5.34 4.25 11.16
C ASN A 162 4.86 2.79 11.21
N SER A 163 5.66 1.88 10.66
CA SER A 163 5.27 0.50 10.34
C SER A 163 5.65 -0.53 11.39
N ALA A 164 6.30 -0.16 12.50
CA ALA A 164 6.82 -1.10 13.48
C ALA A 164 5.78 -2.11 13.98
N LEU A 165 4.59 -1.64 14.37
CA LEU A 165 3.49 -2.52 14.80
C LEU A 165 2.92 -3.38 13.66
N ALA A 166 2.86 -2.83 12.44
CA ALA A 166 2.41 -3.57 11.27
C ALA A 166 3.39 -4.70 10.94
N PHE A 167 4.68 -4.44 11.01
CA PHE A 167 5.75 -5.41 10.78
C PHE A 167 5.69 -6.55 11.81
N GLN A 168 5.56 -6.22 13.09
CA GLN A 168 5.41 -7.23 14.13
C GLN A 168 4.17 -8.13 13.91
N LYS A 169 3.04 -7.53 13.50
CA LYS A 169 1.81 -8.28 13.18
C LYS A 169 1.98 -9.23 11.99
N ILE A 170 2.74 -8.83 10.98
CA ILE A 170 3.00 -9.67 9.81
C ILE A 170 3.99 -10.78 10.16
N ASP A 171 5.09 -10.48 10.86
CA ASP A 171 6.04 -11.49 11.33
C ASP A 171 5.32 -12.58 12.14
N TYR A 172 4.47 -12.18 13.09
CA TYR A 172 3.68 -13.12 13.88
C TYR A 172 2.71 -13.96 13.03
N TYR A 173 2.03 -13.33 12.06
CA TYR A 173 1.12 -14.03 11.15
C TYR A 173 1.85 -15.06 10.28
N VAL A 174 3.01 -14.70 9.74
CA VAL A 174 3.85 -15.63 8.95
C VAL A 174 4.28 -16.81 9.80
N TRP A 175 4.74 -16.56 11.02
CA TRP A 175 5.12 -17.60 11.97
C TRP A 175 3.94 -18.55 12.26
N GLN A 176 2.75 -18.02 12.57
CA GLN A 176 1.56 -18.85 12.82
C GLN A 176 1.22 -19.74 11.62
N LYS A 177 1.21 -19.17 10.41
CA LYS A 177 0.85 -19.91 9.19
C LYS A 177 1.87 -21.00 8.86
N LEU A 178 3.15 -20.68 9.01
CA LEU A 178 4.23 -21.65 8.75
C LEU A 178 4.25 -22.77 9.79
N THR A 179 4.04 -22.44 11.06
CA THR A 179 3.92 -23.43 12.15
C THR A 179 2.73 -24.37 11.91
N TRP A 180 1.57 -23.82 11.53
CA TRP A 180 0.40 -24.63 11.20
C TRP A 180 0.66 -25.57 10.03
N TRP A 181 1.25 -25.09 8.93
CA TRP A 181 1.61 -25.92 7.79
C TRP A 181 2.58 -27.03 8.14
N MET A 182 3.59 -26.75 8.96
CA MET A 182 4.54 -27.78 9.39
C MET A 182 3.90 -28.85 10.25
N ARG A 183 2.93 -28.49 11.11
CA ARG A 183 2.17 -29.48 11.88
C ARG A 183 1.36 -30.42 11.00
N LEU A 184 0.84 -29.92 9.89
CA LEU A 184 0.10 -30.74 8.93
C LEU A 184 1.03 -31.68 8.14
N LYS A 185 2.22 -31.24 7.83
CA LYS A 185 3.15 -31.98 6.97
C LYS A 185 3.95 -33.04 7.70
N HIS A 186 4.36 -32.78 8.93
CA HIS A 186 5.27 -33.63 9.70
C HIS A 186 4.92 -33.61 11.18
N ALA A 187 5.37 -34.67 11.89
CA ALA A 187 5.48 -34.59 13.34
C ALA A 187 6.34 -33.37 13.74
N PRO A 188 5.87 -32.60 14.71
CA PRO A 188 6.51 -31.34 15.05
C PRO A 188 7.98 -31.56 15.48
N ARG A 189 8.89 -30.87 14.84
CA ARG A 189 10.30 -30.87 15.30
C ARG A 189 10.35 -30.16 16.66
N PRO A 190 11.04 -30.69 17.66
CA PRO A 190 11.01 -30.18 19.03
C PRO A 190 11.32 -28.68 19.17
N TRP A 191 12.25 -28.16 18.34
CA TRP A 191 12.63 -26.75 18.35
C TRP A 191 11.58 -25.82 17.71
N PHE A 192 10.59 -26.41 17.00
CA PHE A 192 9.55 -25.64 16.31
C PHE A 192 8.28 -25.48 17.15
N THR A 193 8.02 -26.43 18.08
CA THR A 193 6.81 -26.45 18.91
C THR A 193 6.95 -25.69 20.21
N LYS A 194 8.18 -25.55 20.71
CA LYS A 194 8.51 -24.84 21.97
C LYS A 194 9.17 -23.47 21.74
N GLY A 195 9.33 -23.04 20.47
CA GLY A 195 10.20 -21.94 20.13
C GLY A 195 9.52 -20.58 20.10
N ASP A 196 10.17 -19.61 20.68
CA ASP A 196 10.07 -18.22 20.34
C ASP A 196 10.12 -18.06 18.79
N PRO A 197 9.25 -17.27 18.18
CA PRO A 197 9.31 -16.94 16.75
C PRO A 197 10.73 -16.60 16.25
N ALA A 198 11.56 -15.95 17.07
CA ALA A 198 12.93 -15.62 16.76
C ALA A 198 13.81 -16.84 16.41
N THR A 199 13.53 -18.01 16.97
CA THR A 199 14.27 -19.25 16.69
C THR A 199 14.00 -19.74 15.26
N LEU A 200 12.75 -19.66 14.79
CA LEU A 200 12.41 -20.01 13.40
C LEU A 200 13.13 -19.08 12.41
N TYR A 201 13.13 -17.79 12.67
CA TYR A 201 13.80 -16.81 11.82
C TYR A 201 15.30 -17.09 11.70
N ARG A 202 15.98 -17.40 12.82
CA ARG A 202 17.42 -17.68 12.82
C ARG A 202 17.78 -19.01 12.18
N ARG A 203 17.06 -20.11 12.49
CA ARG A 203 17.44 -21.46 12.04
C ARG A 203 16.95 -21.77 10.63
N ALA A 204 15.79 -21.27 10.26
CA ALA A 204 15.21 -21.58 8.96
C ALA A 204 15.48 -20.51 7.89
N GLY A 205 16.14 -19.40 8.23
CA GLY A 205 16.46 -18.32 7.28
C GLY A 205 15.25 -17.48 6.85
N LEU A 206 14.15 -17.51 7.62
CA LEU A 206 13.01 -16.65 7.37
C LEU A 206 13.38 -15.19 7.69
N VAL A 207 13.03 -14.26 6.82
CA VAL A 207 13.26 -12.83 7.02
C VAL A 207 12.29 -12.30 8.07
N THR A 208 12.80 -11.51 9.02
CA THR A 208 12.00 -10.72 9.94
C THR A 208 11.91 -9.27 9.47
N LEU A 209 10.76 -8.65 9.64
CA LEU A 209 10.53 -7.22 9.44
C LEU A 209 10.81 -6.42 10.72
N ARG A 210 10.92 -7.08 11.87
CA ARG A 210 11.25 -6.43 13.14
C ARG A 210 12.59 -5.73 13.05
N GLY A 211 12.62 -4.43 13.39
CA GLY A 211 13.83 -3.60 13.29
C GLY A 211 14.15 -3.10 11.87
N ALA A 212 13.31 -3.41 10.86
CA ALA A 212 13.53 -2.97 9.49
C ALA A 212 13.05 -1.52 9.21
N VAL A 213 12.36 -0.88 10.16
CA VAL A 213 11.90 0.52 10.02
C VAL A 213 13.10 1.45 9.97
N ARG A 214 13.14 2.30 8.95
CA ARG A 214 14.16 3.34 8.75
C ARG A 214 13.44 4.64 8.45
N TYR A 215 13.35 5.53 9.42
CA TYR A 215 12.85 6.88 9.18
C TYR A 215 13.80 7.63 8.27
N ALA A 216 13.26 8.36 7.28
CA ALA A 216 14.04 9.34 6.52
C ALA A 216 14.58 10.38 7.54
N ARG A 217 15.86 10.64 7.48
CA ARG A 217 16.53 11.71 8.25
C ARG A 217 16.26 13.04 7.59
#